data_8cd357de11d9d063f2bb585cb226d6f1
#
_entry.id   8cd357de11d9d063f2bb585cb226d6f1
#
_cell.length_a   1.000
_cell.length_b   1.000
_cell.length_c   1.000
_cell.angle_alpha   90.00
_cell.angle_beta   90.00
_cell.angle_gamma   90.00
#
_symmetry.space_group_name_H-M   'P 1'
#
loop_
_entity.id
_entity.type
_entity.pdbx_description
1 polymer ?
#
loop_
_entity_poly.entity_id
_entity_poly.type
_entity_poly.pdbx_seq_one_letter_code
_entity_poly.pdbx_strand_id
1 'polypeptide(L)'
;ERPIGAADLCLGTVEVETTVIGYRRFDTFTREQLGTHDLLLPSSRLVTRAFWYVIGDHVTSVAGLGPAELPGALHAAEHAGIGILPLFAICDRWDVGGVSTPYLPETGAATIVIHDAFPGGAGVAELGFAAGDRHLPATLEVIESCACVSGCPSCIQSPKCGNGNEPLDKAAAVSLLQAMLSR
;
A
#
# COMPACT_ATOMS: atom_id res chain seq x y z
N GLU A 1 -12.95 -14.02 -2.10
CA GLU A 1 -13.28 -13.01 -1.09
C GLU A 1 -13.60 -13.67 0.23
N ARG A 2 -13.12 -13.10 1.32
CA ARG A 2 -13.44 -13.53 2.70
C ARG A 2 -13.30 -12.36 3.68
N PRO A 3 -14.07 -12.37 4.78
CA PRO A 3 -13.92 -11.34 5.81
C PRO A 3 -12.58 -11.46 6.54
N ILE A 4 -12.07 -10.32 6.99
CA ILE A 4 -10.88 -10.20 7.84
C ILE A 4 -11.10 -9.06 8.84
N GLY A 5 -11.45 -9.40 10.09
CA GLY A 5 -11.93 -8.40 11.05
C GLY A 5 -13.17 -7.68 10.53
N ALA A 6 -13.11 -6.35 10.44
CA ALA A 6 -14.17 -5.49 9.91
C ALA A 6 -13.99 -5.13 8.42
N ALA A 7 -12.96 -5.66 7.76
CA ALA A 7 -12.69 -5.46 6.33
C ALA A 7 -12.91 -6.76 5.54
N ASP A 8 -12.87 -6.68 4.22
CA ASP A 8 -12.88 -7.84 3.33
C ASP A 8 -11.51 -8.02 2.66
N LEU A 9 -11.08 -9.27 2.55
CA LEU A 9 -9.87 -9.67 1.85
C LEU A 9 -10.23 -10.41 0.56
N CYS A 10 -9.73 -9.91 -0.56
CA CYS A 10 -10.01 -10.41 -1.90
C CYS A 10 -8.76 -10.91 -2.59
N LEU A 11 -8.90 -11.83 -3.54
CA LEU A 11 -7.85 -12.32 -4.44
C LEU A 11 -8.39 -12.38 -5.85
N GLY A 12 -7.63 -11.92 -6.83
CA GLY A 12 -8.07 -11.96 -8.21
C GLY A 12 -7.01 -11.53 -9.20
N THR A 13 -7.43 -11.40 -10.46
CA THR A 13 -6.63 -10.82 -11.53
C THR A 13 -6.96 -9.34 -11.63
N VAL A 14 -5.93 -8.52 -11.79
CA VAL A 14 -6.04 -7.06 -11.94
C VAL A 14 -5.29 -6.62 -13.19
N GLU A 15 -5.71 -5.50 -13.76
CA GLU A 15 -4.93 -4.75 -14.75
C GLU A 15 -4.39 -3.49 -14.07
N VAL A 16 -3.07 -3.36 -14.04
CA VAL A 16 -2.36 -2.19 -13.48
C VAL A 16 -1.88 -1.34 -14.64
N GLU A 17 -2.34 -0.11 -14.72
CA GLU A 17 -1.85 0.88 -15.68
C GLU A 17 -0.91 1.86 -14.98
N THR A 18 0.30 2.01 -15.52
CA THR A 18 1.32 2.91 -14.98
C THR A 18 1.73 3.93 -16.04
N THR A 19 1.65 5.21 -15.68
CA THR A 19 2.09 6.31 -16.54
C THR A 19 3.17 7.12 -15.82
N VAL A 20 4.35 7.22 -16.43
CA VAL A 20 5.42 8.10 -15.93
C VAL A 20 5.15 9.50 -16.46
N ILE A 21 4.74 10.42 -15.57
CA ILE A 21 4.32 11.77 -15.92
C ILE A 21 5.44 12.81 -15.81
N GLY A 22 6.58 12.45 -15.22
CA GLY A 22 7.69 13.38 -15.07
C GLY A 22 8.82 12.84 -14.19
N TYR A 23 9.84 13.65 -13.99
CA TYR A 23 10.92 13.35 -13.06
C TYR A 23 11.40 14.61 -12.35
N ARG A 24 11.95 14.44 -11.15
CA ARG A 24 12.60 15.48 -10.36
C ARG A 24 14.12 15.28 -10.40
N ARG A 25 14.86 16.35 -10.60
CA ARG A 25 16.33 16.35 -10.55
C ARG A 25 16.79 16.87 -9.20
N PHE A 26 17.76 16.17 -8.62
CA PHE A 26 18.38 16.57 -7.37
C PHE A 26 19.90 16.67 -7.57
N ASP A 27 20.52 17.60 -6.88
CA ASP A 27 21.97 17.61 -6.73
C ASP A 27 22.41 16.39 -5.92
N THR A 28 23.43 15.69 -6.37
CA THR A 28 23.86 14.44 -5.75
C THR A 28 24.54 14.63 -4.39
N PHE A 29 25.10 15.80 -4.13
CA PHE A 29 25.83 16.11 -2.90
C PHE A 29 24.95 16.88 -1.91
N THR A 30 24.30 17.95 -2.36
CA THR A 30 23.48 18.81 -1.49
C THR A 30 22.07 18.28 -1.28
N ARG A 31 21.61 17.37 -2.15
CA ARG A 31 20.21 16.90 -2.20
C ARG A 31 19.19 18.00 -2.53
N GLU A 32 19.65 19.17 -2.95
CA GLU A 32 18.79 20.25 -3.38
C GLU A 32 18.05 19.88 -4.67
N GLN A 33 16.76 20.19 -4.73
CA GLN A 33 15.97 19.96 -5.94
C GLN A 33 16.32 21.00 -7.01
N LEU A 34 16.87 20.54 -8.12
CA LEU A 34 17.30 21.37 -9.25
C LEU A 34 16.18 21.68 -10.26
N GLY A 35 15.08 20.94 -10.21
CA GLY A 35 13.93 21.16 -11.06
C GLY A 35 13.03 19.92 -11.23
N THR A 36 11.84 20.16 -11.79
CA THR A 36 10.88 19.14 -12.20
C THR A 36 10.69 19.23 -13.71
N HIS A 37 10.56 18.09 -14.37
CA HIS A 37 10.37 17.99 -15.82
C HIS A 37 9.23 17.05 -16.13
N ASP A 38 8.23 17.53 -16.85
CA ASP A 38 7.11 16.73 -17.29
C ASP A 38 7.51 15.84 -18.47
N LEU A 39 6.93 14.64 -18.54
CA LEU A 39 7.10 13.69 -19.62
C LEU A 39 5.74 13.29 -20.20
N LEU A 40 5.70 13.08 -21.49
CA LEU A 40 4.56 12.54 -22.23
C LEU A 40 4.94 11.15 -22.74
N LEU A 41 4.91 10.18 -21.86
CA LEU A 41 5.19 8.79 -22.18
C LEU A 41 3.90 7.97 -22.27
N PRO A 42 3.84 6.94 -23.13
CA PRO A 42 2.72 6.02 -23.14
C PRO A 42 2.64 5.27 -21.80
N SER A 43 1.40 4.96 -21.39
CA SER A 43 1.18 4.08 -20.25
C SER A 43 1.69 2.67 -20.53
N SER A 44 2.19 2.01 -19.52
CA SER A 44 2.44 0.56 -19.51
C SER A 44 1.29 -0.16 -18.81
N ARG A 45 0.92 -1.34 -19.31
CA ARG A 45 -0.14 -2.17 -18.74
C ARG A 45 0.41 -3.52 -18.31
N LEU A 46 0.01 -3.93 -17.12
CA LEU A 46 0.37 -5.19 -16.51
C LEU A 46 -0.90 -5.92 -16.07
N VAL A 47 -1.21 -7.04 -16.69
CA VAL A 47 -2.25 -7.96 -16.21
C VAL A 47 -1.59 -8.98 -15.30
N THR A 48 -1.99 -9.02 -14.02
CA THR A 48 -1.31 -9.81 -13.00
C THR A 48 -2.27 -10.29 -11.90
N ARG A 49 -1.74 -11.01 -10.92
CA ARG A 49 -2.45 -11.45 -9.72
C ARG A 49 -2.28 -10.42 -8.61
N ALA A 50 -3.34 -10.23 -7.82
CA ALA A 50 -3.32 -9.34 -6.67
C ALA A 50 -4.19 -9.89 -5.53
N PHE A 51 -3.85 -9.54 -4.31
CA PHE A 51 -4.79 -9.55 -3.19
C PHE A 51 -5.02 -8.12 -2.71
N TRP A 52 -6.21 -7.85 -2.17
CA TRP A 52 -6.54 -6.51 -1.71
C TRP A 52 -7.50 -6.52 -0.54
N TYR A 53 -7.40 -5.48 0.27
CA TYR A 53 -8.30 -5.20 1.38
C TYR A 53 -9.32 -4.16 0.94
N VAL A 54 -10.61 -4.48 1.10
CA VAL A 54 -11.74 -3.57 0.92
C VAL A 54 -12.17 -3.04 2.28
N ILE A 55 -12.16 -1.73 2.43
CA ILE A 55 -12.30 -1.03 3.70
C ILE A 55 -13.55 -0.15 3.61
N GLY A 56 -14.65 -0.64 4.19
CA GLY A 56 -15.93 0.09 4.16
C GLY A 56 -15.91 1.37 5.00
N ASP A 57 -16.85 2.28 4.73
CA ASP A 57 -16.98 3.57 5.41
C ASP A 57 -17.14 3.44 6.93
N HIS A 58 -17.73 2.35 7.41
CA HIS A 58 -17.84 2.09 8.84
C HIS A 58 -16.48 1.92 9.52
N VAL A 59 -15.49 1.29 8.83
CA VAL A 59 -14.13 1.09 9.35
C VAL A 59 -13.40 2.43 9.44
N THR A 60 -13.47 3.24 8.39
CA THR A 60 -12.84 4.57 8.37
C THR A 60 -13.46 5.50 9.42
N SER A 61 -14.77 5.38 9.65
CA SER A 61 -15.49 6.11 10.71
C SER A 61 -15.05 5.66 12.11
N VAL A 62 -14.91 4.35 12.35
CA VAL A 62 -14.40 3.80 13.62
C VAL A 62 -12.95 4.24 13.85
N ALA A 63 -12.13 4.29 12.81
CA ALA A 63 -10.77 4.78 12.87
C ALA A 63 -10.68 6.30 13.14
N GLY A 64 -11.79 7.03 13.01
CA GLY A 64 -11.83 8.49 13.17
C GLY A 64 -11.11 9.25 12.07
N LEU A 65 -11.00 8.67 10.87
CA LEU A 65 -10.27 9.24 9.75
C LEU A 65 -11.20 9.99 8.80
N GLY A 66 -10.87 11.25 8.59
CA GLY A 66 -11.53 12.10 7.58
C GLY A 66 -10.84 11.99 6.21
N PRO A 67 -11.42 12.70 5.20
CA PRO A 67 -10.88 12.70 3.84
C PRO A 67 -9.44 13.20 3.71
N ALA A 68 -8.96 14.00 4.67
CA ALA A 68 -7.61 14.56 4.67
C ALA A 68 -6.56 13.52 5.16
N GLU A 69 -6.91 12.72 6.16
CA GLU A 69 -6.00 11.75 6.80
C GLU A 69 -6.00 10.40 6.07
N LEU A 70 -7.14 10.01 5.52
CA LEU A 70 -7.34 8.69 4.93
C LEU A 70 -6.32 8.32 3.83
N PRO A 71 -5.95 9.20 2.88
CA PRO A 71 -4.94 8.88 1.87
C PRO A 71 -3.58 8.52 2.48
N GLY A 72 -3.14 9.29 3.49
CA GLY A 72 -1.87 9.04 4.18
C GLY A 72 -1.89 7.75 5.01
N ALA A 73 -3.03 7.44 5.63
CA ALA A 73 -3.22 6.20 6.40
C ALA A 73 -3.14 4.95 5.50
N LEU A 74 -3.89 4.96 4.39
CA LEU A 74 -3.91 3.86 3.41
C LEU A 74 -2.54 3.62 2.80
N HIS A 75 -1.85 4.67 2.38
CA HIS A 75 -0.53 4.60 1.76
C HIS A 75 0.54 4.09 2.74
N ALA A 76 0.49 4.53 4.00
CA ALA A 76 1.40 4.03 5.02
C ALA A 76 1.14 2.55 5.36
N ALA A 77 -0.13 2.13 5.43
CA ALA A 77 -0.51 0.74 5.64
C ALA A 77 -0.09 -0.16 4.45
N GLU A 78 -0.27 0.32 3.21
CA GLU A 78 0.22 -0.35 1.99
C GLU A 78 1.72 -0.61 2.05
N HIS A 79 2.51 0.45 2.30
CA HIS A 79 3.97 0.33 2.37
C HIS A 79 4.44 -0.64 3.45
N ALA A 80 3.83 -0.58 4.64
CA ALA A 80 4.16 -1.50 5.72
C ALA A 80 3.80 -2.95 5.35
N GLY A 81 2.61 -3.17 4.77
CA GLY A 81 2.17 -4.49 4.32
C GLY A 81 3.12 -5.08 3.27
N ILE A 82 3.51 -4.31 2.26
CA ILE A 82 4.52 -4.74 1.27
C ILE A 82 5.86 -5.01 1.95
N GLY A 83 6.26 -4.16 2.91
CA GLY A 83 7.55 -4.27 3.59
C GLY A 83 7.73 -5.56 4.36
N ILE A 84 6.65 -6.10 4.95
CA ILE A 84 6.68 -7.34 5.74
C ILE A 84 6.21 -8.58 4.98
N LEU A 85 5.70 -8.43 3.77
CA LEU A 85 5.21 -9.55 2.96
C LEU A 85 6.24 -10.68 2.80
N PRO A 86 7.57 -10.41 2.69
CA PRO A 86 8.59 -11.44 2.66
C PRO A 86 8.61 -12.39 3.87
N LEU A 87 7.99 -12.04 4.99
CA LEU A 87 7.83 -12.93 6.14
C LEU A 87 6.76 -14.02 5.90
N PHE A 88 5.90 -13.86 4.91
CA PHE A 88 4.77 -14.74 4.60
C PHE A 88 4.88 -15.41 3.23
N ALA A 89 5.59 -14.77 2.31
CA ALA A 89 5.82 -15.26 0.96
C ALA A 89 7.29 -15.05 0.60
N ILE A 90 7.93 -16.05 -0.03
CA ILE A 90 9.32 -15.90 -0.48
C ILE A 90 9.33 -14.94 -1.67
N CYS A 91 9.61 -13.68 -1.41
CA CYS A 91 9.69 -12.63 -2.41
C CYS A 91 10.62 -11.50 -1.96
N ASP A 92 11.09 -10.70 -2.91
CA ASP A 92 11.68 -9.39 -2.65
C ASP A 92 10.59 -8.31 -2.78
N ARG A 93 10.82 -7.15 -2.17
CA ARG A 93 9.90 -6.01 -2.32
C ARG A 93 9.76 -5.52 -3.77
N TRP A 94 10.69 -5.88 -4.65
CA TRP A 94 10.62 -5.58 -6.08
C TRP A 94 9.75 -6.56 -6.87
N ASP A 95 9.42 -7.71 -6.30
CA ASP A 95 8.56 -8.72 -6.91
C ASP A 95 7.07 -8.39 -6.78
N VAL A 96 6.73 -7.36 -5.99
CA VAL A 96 5.36 -6.91 -5.76
C VAL A 96 5.24 -5.41 -5.98
N GLY A 97 4.06 -4.95 -6.32
CA GLY A 97 3.66 -3.54 -6.34
C GLY A 97 2.47 -3.31 -5.45
N GLY A 98 2.10 -2.05 -5.24
CA GLY A 98 0.91 -1.71 -4.51
C GLY A 98 0.25 -0.45 -5.00
N VAL A 99 -1.03 -0.33 -4.70
CA VAL A 99 -1.86 0.85 -4.92
C VAL A 99 -2.81 0.97 -3.74
N SER A 100 -2.89 2.15 -3.17
CA SER A 100 -3.89 2.48 -2.15
C SER A 100 -4.69 3.70 -2.57
N THR A 101 -6.00 3.65 -2.36
CA THR A 101 -6.90 4.74 -2.72
C THR A 101 -8.05 4.86 -1.72
N PRO A 102 -8.47 6.10 -1.39
CA PRO A 102 -9.67 6.31 -0.59
C PRO A 102 -10.97 5.83 -1.23
N TYR A 103 -10.96 5.66 -2.54
CA TYR A 103 -12.10 5.14 -3.29
C TYR A 103 -11.63 4.43 -4.56
N LEU A 104 -11.94 3.15 -4.67
CA LEU A 104 -11.75 2.36 -5.88
C LEU A 104 -13.13 2.08 -6.49
N PRO A 105 -13.43 2.53 -7.73
CA PRO A 105 -14.77 2.34 -8.33
C PRO A 105 -15.23 0.89 -8.37
N GLU A 106 -14.32 -0.04 -8.61
CA GLU A 106 -14.61 -1.48 -8.73
C GLU A 106 -15.04 -2.13 -7.40
N THR A 107 -14.60 -1.57 -6.26
CA THR A 107 -14.99 -2.05 -4.92
C THR A 107 -16.03 -1.14 -4.26
N GLY A 108 -16.16 0.10 -4.74
CA GLY A 108 -17.01 1.13 -4.15
C GLY A 108 -16.53 1.61 -2.76
N ALA A 109 -15.29 1.36 -2.39
CA ALA A 109 -14.75 1.62 -1.05
C ALA A 109 -13.26 1.98 -1.08
N ALA A 110 -12.74 2.41 0.07
CA ALA A 110 -11.30 2.54 0.27
C ALA A 110 -10.63 1.17 0.11
N THR A 111 -9.51 1.14 -0.61
CA THR A 111 -8.88 -0.14 -0.99
C THR A 111 -7.37 -0.04 -0.94
N ILE A 112 -6.74 -1.10 -0.41
CA ILE A 112 -5.29 -1.33 -0.48
C ILE A 112 -5.07 -2.58 -1.33
N VAL A 113 -4.43 -2.43 -2.48
CA VAL A 113 -4.10 -3.51 -3.42
C VAL A 113 -2.62 -3.83 -3.33
N ILE A 114 -2.27 -5.11 -3.24
CA ILE A 114 -0.88 -5.60 -3.36
C ILE A 114 -0.89 -6.63 -4.51
N HIS A 115 -0.06 -6.39 -5.52
CA HIS A 115 -0.05 -7.19 -6.73
C HIS A 115 1.34 -7.72 -7.07
N ASP A 116 1.41 -8.84 -7.76
CA ASP A 116 2.65 -9.37 -8.31
C ASP A 116 3.19 -8.40 -9.39
N ALA A 117 4.51 -8.24 -9.47
CA ALA A 117 5.14 -7.36 -10.46
C ALA A 117 5.38 -8.05 -11.82
N PHE A 118 4.89 -9.27 -12.00
CA PHE A 118 5.10 -10.09 -13.19
C PHE A 118 3.79 -10.37 -13.95
N PRO A 119 3.81 -10.39 -15.28
CA PRO A 119 2.63 -10.75 -16.08
C PRO A 119 2.07 -12.12 -15.68
N GLY A 120 0.78 -12.19 -15.43
CA GLY A 120 0.09 -13.41 -15.00
C GLY A 120 0.27 -13.78 -13.53
N GLY A 121 1.15 -13.09 -12.81
CA GLY A 121 1.48 -13.34 -11.41
C GLY A 121 2.67 -14.29 -11.21
N ALA A 122 3.23 -14.27 -10.01
CA ALA A 122 4.33 -15.14 -9.56
C ALA A 122 3.94 -16.03 -8.35
N GLY A 123 2.67 -15.97 -7.93
CA GLY A 123 2.15 -16.74 -6.79
C GLY A 123 2.31 -16.02 -5.44
N VAL A 124 2.88 -14.82 -5.41
CA VAL A 124 3.05 -14.05 -4.16
C VAL A 124 1.72 -13.54 -3.67
N ALA A 125 0.84 -13.09 -4.56
CA ALA A 125 -0.50 -12.62 -4.22
C ALA A 125 -1.34 -13.73 -3.56
N GLU A 126 -1.27 -14.97 -4.05
CA GLU A 126 -1.95 -16.13 -3.47
C GLU A 126 -1.44 -16.43 -2.05
N LEU A 127 -0.13 -16.36 -1.84
CA LEU A 127 0.48 -16.56 -0.52
C LEU A 127 0.11 -15.41 0.44
N GLY A 128 0.09 -14.16 -0.03
CA GLY A 128 -0.36 -13.01 0.74
C GLY A 128 -1.82 -13.13 1.18
N PHE A 129 -2.71 -13.54 0.25
CA PHE A 129 -4.11 -13.81 0.55
C PHE A 129 -4.27 -14.93 1.58
N ALA A 130 -3.57 -16.04 1.41
CA ALA A 130 -3.61 -17.17 2.35
C ALA A 130 -3.08 -16.79 3.74
N ALA A 131 -2.11 -15.88 3.80
CA ALA A 131 -1.52 -15.40 5.04
C ALA A 131 -2.27 -14.22 5.68
N GLY A 132 -3.35 -13.70 5.09
CA GLY A 132 -4.01 -12.45 5.49
C GLY A 132 -4.28 -12.30 6.98
N ASP A 133 -4.75 -13.39 7.64
CA ASP A 133 -5.03 -13.38 9.09
C ASP A 133 -3.79 -13.17 9.97
N ARG A 134 -2.59 -13.37 9.42
CA ARG A 134 -1.30 -13.12 10.08
C ARG A 134 -0.65 -11.86 9.52
N HIS A 135 -0.81 -11.60 8.22
CA HIS A 135 -0.21 -10.47 7.53
C HIS A 135 -0.78 -9.13 8.04
N LEU A 136 -2.11 -9.00 8.17
CA LEU A 136 -2.74 -7.75 8.61
C LEU A 136 -2.35 -7.36 10.06
N PRO A 137 -2.41 -8.26 11.06
CA PRO A 137 -1.92 -7.95 12.40
C PRO A 137 -0.42 -7.63 12.45
N ALA A 138 0.42 -8.33 11.69
CA ALA A 138 1.84 -8.06 11.63
C ALA A 138 2.15 -6.71 10.95
N THR A 139 1.30 -6.28 10.00
CA THR A 139 1.40 -4.94 9.42
C THR A 139 1.16 -3.86 10.47
N LEU A 140 0.19 -4.04 11.35
CA LEU A 140 -0.02 -3.14 12.48
C LEU A 140 1.18 -3.17 13.44
N GLU A 141 1.64 -4.35 13.82
CA GLU A 141 2.74 -4.54 14.77
C GLU A 141 4.03 -3.84 14.32
N VAL A 142 4.41 -3.93 13.05
CA VAL A 142 5.64 -3.29 12.55
C VAL A 142 5.57 -1.76 12.63
N ILE A 143 4.38 -1.18 12.46
CA ILE A 143 4.19 0.28 12.57
C ILE A 143 4.21 0.71 14.04
N GLU A 144 3.48 0.01 14.90
CA GLU A 144 3.37 0.34 16.34
C GLU A 144 4.70 0.15 17.08
N SER A 145 5.41 -0.94 16.82
CA SER A 145 6.68 -1.24 17.48
C SER A 145 7.84 -0.34 17.07
N CYS A 146 7.72 0.38 15.95
CA CYS A 146 8.76 1.27 15.48
C CYS A 146 8.83 2.55 16.31
N ALA A 147 9.98 2.84 16.89
CA ALA A 147 10.19 3.99 17.78
C ALA A 147 10.17 5.37 17.07
N CYS A 148 10.14 5.42 15.74
CA CYS A 148 10.07 6.68 15.01
C CYS A 148 8.72 7.40 15.22
N VAL A 149 8.72 8.72 15.13
CA VAL A 149 7.51 9.54 15.38
C VAL A 149 6.60 9.58 14.13
N SER A 150 7.15 9.90 12.96
CA SER A 150 6.37 10.21 11.75
C SER A 150 6.52 9.21 10.61
N GLY A 151 7.24 8.11 10.85
CA GLY A 151 7.55 7.11 9.83
C GLY A 151 9.01 7.13 9.40
N CYS A 152 9.54 5.95 9.07
CA CYS A 152 10.92 5.76 8.62
C CYS A 152 11.01 4.55 7.66
N PRO A 153 12.17 4.30 7.03
CA PRO A 153 12.36 3.16 6.14
C PRO A 153 12.16 1.78 6.77
N SER A 154 12.18 1.70 8.12
CA SER A 154 11.94 0.45 8.85
C SER A 154 10.46 0.15 9.06
N CYS A 155 9.54 1.09 8.79
CA CYS A 155 8.11 0.87 9.01
C CYS A 155 7.25 1.23 7.78
N ILE A 156 7.12 2.52 7.42
CA ILE A 156 6.16 2.96 6.40
C ILE A 156 6.79 3.62 5.16
N GLN A 157 8.10 3.94 5.16
CA GLN A 157 8.72 4.53 3.98
C GLN A 157 9.22 3.45 3.02
N SER A 158 8.96 3.62 1.72
CA SER A 158 9.39 2.70 0.67
C SER A 158 10.36 3.40 -0.30
N PRO A 159 11.49 2.77 -0.65
CA PRO A 159 12.41 3.31 -1.64
C PRO A 159 11.86 3.27 -3.07
N LYS A 160 10.79 2.51 -3.32
CA LYS A 160 10.15 2.38 -4.63
C LYS A 160 8.89 3.25 -4.78
N CYS A 161 8.56 4.06 -3.78
CA CYS A 161 7.38 4.90 -3.85
C CYS A 161 7.50 5.97 -4.94
N GLY A 162 6.62 5.91 -5.95
CA GLY A 162 6.55 6.88 -7.05
C GLY A 162 6.15 8.29 -6.59
N ASN A 163 5.46 8.39 -5.45
CA ASN A 163 5.00 9.66 -4.87
C ASN A 163 6.02 10.28 -3.89
N GLY A 164 7.24 9.69 -3.77
CA GLY A 164 8.25 10.20 -2.86
C GLY A 164 7.90 10.04 -1.38
N ASN A 165 7.08 9.04 -1.03
CA ASN A 165 6.56 8.80 0.31
C ASN A 165 5.61 9.91 0.82
N GLU A 166 4.82 10.50 -0.06
CA GLU A 166 3.84 11.55 0.27
C GLU A 166 2.47 11.26 -0.38
N PRO A 167 1.36 11.42 0.38
CA PRO A 167 1.33 11.57 1.83
C PRO A 167 1.55 10.25 2.56
N LEU A 168 2.19 10.28 3.73
CA LEU A 168 2.27 9.16 4.67
C LEU A 168 1.86 9.65 6.07
N ASP A 169 0.96 8.93 6.73
CA ASP A 169 0.56 9.20 8.11
C ASP A 169 0.65 7.94 8.95
N LYS A 170 1.68 7.88 9.82
CA LYS A 170 1.93 6.74 10.68
C LYS A 170 0.83 6.53 11.72
N ALA A 171 0.37 7.60 12.36
CA ALA A 171 -0.62 7.51 13.41
C ALA A 171 -1.99 7.13 12.85
N ALA A 172 -2.37 7.73 11.72
CA ALA A 172 -3.60 7.40 11.02
C ALA A 172 -3.60 5.95 10.49
N ALA A 173 -2.44 5.43 10.03
CA ALA A 173 -2.30 4.04 9.61
C ALA A 173 -2.51 3.05 10.76
N VAL A 174 -2.00 3.36 11.96
CA VAL A 174 -2.26 2.56 13.17
C VAL A 174 -3.76 2.53 13.47
N SER A 175 -4.43 3.69 13.49
CA SER A 175 -5.88 3.78 13.75
C SER A 175 -6.70 2.99 12.71
N LEU A 176 -6.31 3.09 11.44
CA LEU A 176 -6.95 2.35 10.35
C LEU A 176 -6.83 0.83 10.54
N LEU A 177 -5.61 0.35 10.74
CA LEU A 177 -5.33 -1.09 10.89
C LEU A 177 -5.97 -1.68 12.15
N GLN A 178 -6.02 -0.93 13.25
CA GLN A 178 -6.75 -1.31 14.47
C GLN A 178 -8.26 -1.43 14.19
N ALA A 179 -8.85 -0.47 13.47
CA ALA A 179 -10.26 -0.53 13.08
C ALA A 179 -10.54 -1.69 12.12
N MET A 180 -9.65 -1.97 11.16
CA MET A 180 -9.77 -3.14 10.26
C MET A 180 -9.75 -4.46 11.03
N LEU A 181 -8.95 -4.57 12.10
CA LEU A 181 -8.81 -5.77 12.94
C LEU A 181 -9.93 -5.91 13.96
N SER A 182 -10.74 -4.86 14.19
CA SER A 182 -11.90 -4.94 15.09
C SER A 182 -12.94 -5.91 14.54
N ARG A 183 -13.79 -6.43 15.44
CA ARG A 183 -14.90 -7.34 15.07
C ARG A 183 -16.22 -6.59 15.13
#